data_de00c257b1ea6af33138765cf10b430d
#
_entry.id   de00c257b1ea6af33138765cf10b430d
#
_cell.length_a   1.000
_cell.length_b   1.000
_cell.length_c   1.000
_cell.angle_alpha   90.00
_cell.angle_beta   90.00
_cell.angle_gamma   90.00
#
_symmetry.space_group_name_H-M   'P 1'
#
loop_
_entity.id
_entity.type
_entity.pdbx_description
1 polymer ?
#
loop_
_entity_poly.entity_id
_entity_poly.type
_entity_poly.pdbx_seq_one_letter_code
_entity_poly.pdbx_strand_id
1 'polypeptide(L)'
;MDKKTTQLHSFHESKNAKFIDFGDWSMPFSYEGTLKEHDIVRNSSGFFDVSHMGRLEIDYSELDKISSLICSDLINIPMNKALYSIFTNEHGNALDDVIFWKFEDKIILIPNASNASKIKSHLADHKVDFIDKSLDTVLIAIQGPNTIELINDRFEIPDKFSTAKSDNFMYARTGYTGEDGIEIMASNDEADSLISFLIKKGIKPCGLGSRDTLRLEASLPLYGFELTEDITPVEASLSWTITNEQDFLGSDTLKAQIQDGNHKILKKFTIKSRKIARTKTIGMSGDIKGVVTSGNFSPILNKSIGFILFENKPSLDLIEFDIRGNLIEGNIVNKRFLS
;
A
#
# COMPACT_ATOMS: atom_id res chain seq x y z
N MET A 1 -0.13 25.33 10.36
CA MET A 1 0.66 25.24 9.11
C MET A 1 -0.30 24.82 8.00
N ASP A 2 -0.17 25.42 6.85
CA ASP A 2 -0.98 25.00 5.70
C ASP A 2 -0.56 23.58 5.29
N LYS A 3 -1.54 22.75 4.94
CA LYS A 3 -1.31 21.38 4.48
C LYS A 3 -0.66 21.40 3.10
N LYS A 4 0.22 20.44 2.83
CA LYS A 4 0.74 20.19 1.49
C LYS A 4 -0.40 19.76 0.56
N THR A 5 -0.32 20.12 -0.71
CA THR A 5 -1.25 19.71 -1.75
C THR A 5 -0.49 19.02 -2.88
N THR A 6 -1.16 18.13 -3.60
CA THR A 6 -0.60 17.54 -4.81
C THR A 6 -0.66 18.52 -5.98
N GLN A 7 0.07 18.24 -7.04
CA GLN A 7 0.05 19.03 -8.27
C GLN A 7 -1.33 19.04 -8.93
N LEU A 8 -2.17 18.05 -8.63
CA LEU A 8 -3.54 17.93 -9.15
C LEU A 8 -4.61 18.58 -8.24
N HIS A 9 -4.23 19.34 -7.22
CA HIS A 9 -5.18 19.93 -6.26
C HIS A 9 -6.30 20.72 -6.94
N SER A 10 -5.96 21.61 -7.87
CA SER A 10 -6.96 22.41 -8.60
C SER A 10 -7.89 21.56 -9.46
N PHE A 11 -7.40 20.45 -10.03
CA PHE A 11 -8.25 19.46 -10.69
C PHE A 11 -9.25 18.85 -9.71
N HIS A 12 -8.82 18.45 -8.52
CA HIS A 12 -9.70 17.87 -7.49
C HIS A 12 -10.76 18.87 -7.04
N GLU A 13 -10.41 20.13 -6.83
CA GLU A 13 -11.37 21.22 -6.52
C GLU A 13 -12.38 21.38 -7.65
N SER A 14 -11.94 21.41 -8.92
CA SER A 14 -12.83 21.53 -10.10
C SER A 14 -13.84 20.38 -10.23
N LYS A 15 -13.53 19.22 -9.62
CA LYS A 15 -14.42 18.04 -9.55
C LYS A 15 -15.23 17.97 -8.25
N ASN A 16 -15.22 19.03 -7.44
CA ASN A 16 -15.92 19.11 -6.15
C ASN A 16 -15.52 17.97 -5.19
N ALA A 17 -14.25 17.58 -5.17
CA ALA A 17 -13.74 16.58 -4.25
C ALA A 17 -13.96 17.02 -2.80
N LYS A 18 -14.33 16.07 -1.95
CA LYS A 18 -14.28 16.25 -0.50
C LYS A 18 -12.85 15.94 -0.04
N PHE A 19 -12.22 16.88 0.64
CA PHE A 19 -10.86 16.72 1.13
C PHE A 19 -10.81 16.20 2.56
N ILE A 20 -9.71 15.54 2.90
CA ILE A 20 -9.37 15.11 4.25
C ILE A 20 -7.89 15.39 4.53
N ASP A 21 -7.58 15.67 5.79
CA ASP A 21 -6.21 15.70 6.28
C ASP A 21 -5.66 14.26 6.32
N PHE A 22 -4.62 14.00 5.52
CA PHE A 22 -3.91 12.73 5.48
C PHE A 22 -2.43 12.97 5.79
N GLY A 23 -2.08 12.83 7.07
CA GLY A 23 -0.79 13.29 7.57
C GLY A 23 -0.61 14.79 7.33
N ASP A 24 0.46 15.18 6.65
CA ASP A 24 0.74 16.57 6.30
C ASP A 24 0.04 17.05 5.02
N TRP A 25 -0.73 16.20 4.36
CA TRP A 25 -1.34 16.47 3.07
C TRP A 25 -2.85 16.72 3.18
N SER A 26 -3.36 17.60 2.31
CA SER A 26 -4.78 17.72 2.00
C SER A 26 -5.09 16.86 0.78
N MET A 27 -5.79 15.74 0.97
CA MET A 27 -6.01 14.74 -0.08
C MET A 27 -7.50 14.59 -0.41
N PRO A 28 -7.85 14.25 -1.67
CA PRO A 28 -9.23 13.94 -2.05
C PRO A 28 -9.69 12.66 -1.35
N PHE A 29 -10.67 12.78 -0.47
CA PHE A 29 -11.29 11.65 0.23
C PHE A 29 -12.35 10.97 -0.64
N SER A 30 -13.18 11.77 -1.33
CA SER A 30 -14.18 11.25 -2.26
C SER A 30 -14.70 12.35 -3.19
N TYR A 31 -15.26 11.94 -4.34
CA TYR A 31 -15.96 12.78 -5.33
C TYR A 31 -17.46 12.47 -5.33
N GLU A 32 -17.81 11.23 -5.68
CA GLU A 32 -19.21 10.77 -5.73
C GLU A 32 -19.60 9.94 -4.49
N GLY A 33 -18.66 9.73 -3.58
CA GLY A 33 -18.80 8.98 -2.32
C GLY A 33 -18.12 7.62 -2.34
N THR A 34 -17.58 7.25 -1.18
CA THR A 34 -16.71 6.08 -0.98
C THR A 34 -17.28 4.77 -1.58
N LEU A 35 -18.57 4.47 -1.32
CA LEU A 35 -19.14 3.20 -1.79
C LEU A 35 -19.36 3.17 -3.30
N LYS A 36 -19.73 4.31 -3.90
CA LYS A 36 -19.91 4.43 -5.35
C LYS A 36 -18.58 4.32 -6.09
N GLU A 37 -17.54 4.97 -5.57
CA GLU A 37 -16.19 4.90 -6.12
C GLU A 37 -15.58 3.50 -5.96
N HIS A 38 -15.83 2.84 -4.83
CA HIS A 38 -15.50 1.45 -4.64
C HIS A 38 -16.13 0.55 -5.73
N ASP A 39 -17.42 0.72 -5.98
CA ASP A 39 -18.16 -0.02 -7.00
C ASP A 39 -17.61 0.25 -8.42
N ILE A 40 -17.27 1.51 -8.73
CA ILE A 40 -16.63 1.88 -10.00
C ILE A 40 -15.34 1.10 -10.21
N VAL A 41 -14.47 1.02 -9.20
CA VAL A 41 -13.19 0.30 -9.33
C VAL A 41 -13.40 -1.21 -9.44
N ARG A 42 -14.37 -1.79 -8.74
CA ARG A 42 -14.66 -3.23 -8.82
C ARG A 42 -15.29 -3.64 -10.16
N ASN A 43 -16.08 -2.80 -10.78
CA ASN A 43 -16.89 -3.17 -11.95
C ASN A 43 -16.45 -2.47 -13.26
N SER A 44 -15.53 -1.51 -13.19
CA SER A 44 -15.09 -0.74 -14.36
C SER A 44 -13.63 -0.32 -14.24
N SER A 45 -13.37 0.99 -14.10
CA SER A 45 -12.03 1.55 -13.93
C SER A 45 -12.12 2.90 -13.21
N GLY A 46 -11.27 3.09 -12.20
CA GLY A 46 -11.07 4.34 -11.49
C GLY A 46 -9.60 4.72 -11.41
N PHE A 47 -9.31 5.99 -11.19
CA PHE A 47 -7.95 6.44 -10.92
C PHE A 47 -7.85 7.19 -9.59
N PHE A 48 -6.71 7.05 -8.96
CA PHE A 48 -6.35 7.70 -7.69
C PHE A 48 -5.13 8.58 -7.89
N ASP A 49 -5.20 9.81 -7.42
CA ASP A 49 -4.00 10.62 -7.21
C ASP A 49 -3.27 10.12 -5.95
N VAL A 50 -2.10 9.57 -6.14
CA VAL A 50 -1.21 9.12 -5.07
C VAL A 50 0.12 9.89 -5.07
N SER A 51 0.11 11.12 -5.64
CA SER A 51 1.28 11.98 -5.77
C SER A 51 1.82 12.50 -4.43
N HIS A 52 1.13 12.26 -3.32
CA HIS A 52 1.65 12.50 -1.97
C HIS A 52 2.74 11.52 -1.54
N MET A 53 2.83 10.33 -2.16
CA MET A 53 3.91 9.37 -1.91
C MET A 53 5.26 9.91 -2.39
N GLY A 54 6.36 9.44 -1.81
CA GLY A 54 7.70 9.78 -2.28
C GLY A 54 8.02 9.13 -3.63
N ARG A 55 8.90 9.74 -4.42
CA ARG A 55 9.48 9.19 -5.65
C ARG A 55 10.97 9.51 -5.67
N LEU A 56 11.79 8.53 -5.33
CA LEU A 56 13.23 8.67 -5.25
C LEU A 56 13.88 7.89 -6.40
N GLU A 57 14.62 8.58 -7.23
CA GLU A 57 15.40 7.99 -8.30
C GLU A 57 16.78 7.61 -7.76
N ILE A 58 17.19 6.35 -7.95
CA ILE A 58 18.41 5.75 -7.39
C ILE A 58 19.22 5.15 -8.55
N ASP A 59 20.51 5.45 -8.58
CA ASP A 59 21.44 4.87 -9.53
C ASP A 59 21.81 3.41 -9.15
N TYR A 60 22.16 2.61 -10.14
CA TYR A 60 22.58 1.22 -9.91
C TYR A 60 23.84 1.08 -9.08
N SER A 61 24.70 2.09 -9.02
CA SER A 61 25.87 2.11 -8.13
C SER A 61 25.50 2.02 -6.65
N GLU A 62 24.25 2.32 -6.30
CA GLU A 62 23.72 2.27 -4.94
C GLU A 62 23.00 0.94 -4.61
N LEU A 63 22.89 0.02 -5.59
CA LEU A 63 22.08 -1.21 -5.46
C LEU A 63 22.48 -2.08 -4.26
N ASP A 64 23.76 -2.29 -4.03
CA ASP A 64 24.24 -3.10 -2.90
C ASP A 64 23.92 -2.46 -1.55
N LYS A 65 24.09 -1.12 -1.46
CA LYS A 65 23.80 -0.38 -0.23
C LYS A 65 22.32 -0.44 0.11
N ILE A 66 21.45 -0.13 -0.88
CA ILE A 66 20.00 -0.15 -0.63
C ILE A 66 19.48 -1.56 -0.34
N SER A 67 20.05 -2.57 -0.98
CA SER A 67 19.69 -3.97 -0.75
C SER A 67 20.03 -4.43 0.67
N SER A 68 21.05 -3.87 1.29
CA SER A 68 21.40 -4.16 2.70
C SER A 68 20.43 -3.53 3.72
N LEU A 69 19.51 -2.67 3.29
CA LEU A 69 18.54 -1.95 4.14
C LEU A 69 17.11 -2.49 4.06
N ILE A 70 16.86 -3.44 3.16
CA ILE A 70 15.52 -3.95 2.86
C ILE A 70 15.45 -5.47 2.99
N CYS A 71 14.28 -5.99 3.33
CA CYS A 71 14.12 -7.41 3.58
C CYS A 71 13.99 -8.30 2.33
N SER A 72 13.84 -7.72 1.14
CA SER A 72 13.66 -8.47 -0.12
C SER A 72 14.90 -8.40 -1.00
N ASP A 73 15.06 -9.39 -1.87
CA ASP A 73 16.19 -9.45 -2.80
C ASP A 73 15.98 -8.56 -4.03
N LEU A 74 16.42 -7.31 -3.95
CA LEU A 74 16.36 -6.36 -5.06
C LEU A 74 17.48 -6.62 -6.10
N ILE A 75 18.58 -7.26 -5.69
CA ILE A 75 19.72 -7.53 -6.57
C ILE A 75 19.32 -8.50 -7.67
N ASN A 76 18.74 -9.64 -7.29
CA ASN A 76 18.51 -10.76 -8.19
C ASN A 76 17.15 -10.70 -8.93
N ILE A 77 16.25 -9.76 -8.61
CA ILE A 77 15.05 -9.62 -9.45
C ILE A 77 15.43 -9.18 -10.88
N PRO A 78 14.77 -9.71 -11.92
CA PRO A 78 15.02 -9.29 -13.30
C PRO A 78 14.82 -7.78 -13.52
N MET A 79 15.44 -7.25 -14.58
CA MET A 79 15.15 -5.90 -15.04
C MET A 79 13.68 -5.76 -15.46
N ASN A 80 13.16 -4.55 -15.42
CA ASN A 80 11.78 -4.21 -15.75
C ASN A 80 10.76 -4.93 -14.85
N LYS A 81 11.09 -5.09 -13.54
CA LYS A 81 10.20 -5.64 -12.50
C LYS A 81 9.93 -4.63 -11.41
N ALA A 82 8.74 -4.76 -10.81
CA ALA A 82 8.36 -4.08 -9.58
C ALA A 82 8.49 -5.03 -8.40
N LEU A 83 9.04 -4.54 -7.29
CA LEU A 83 9.26 -5.31 -6.06
C LEU A 83 8.65 -4.57 -4.87
N TYR A 84 7.77 -5.25 -4.14
CA TYR A 84 7.35 -4.82 -2.80
C TYR A 84 8.39 -5.26 -1.78
N SER A 85 8.81 -4.36 -0.92
CA SER A 85 9.78 -4.63 0.14
C SER A 85 9.51 -3.79 1.38
N ILE A 86 10.27 -4.07 2.44
CA ILE A 86 10.15 -3.36 3.71
C ILE A 86 11.55 -2.94 4.14
N PHE A 87 11.73 -1.63 4.42
CA PHE A 87 12.87 -1.14 5.15
C PHE A 87 12.74 -1.53 6.61
N THR A 88 13.79 -2.09 7.18
CA THR A 88 13.84 -2.50 8.58
C THR A 88 14.93 -1.75 9.33
N ASN A 89 14.77 -1.61 10.63
CA ASN A 89 15.82 -1.14 11.53
C ASN A 89 16.67 -2.32 12.05
N GLU A 90 17.68 -2.03 12.87
CA GLU A 90 18.58 -3.03 13.48
C GLU A 90 17.86 -4.08 14.34
N HIS A 91 16.64 -3.79 14.81
CA HIS A 91 15.81 -4.71 15.60
C HIS A 91 14.81 -5.50 14.71
N GLY A 92 14.85 -5.32 13.38
CA GLY A 92 13.93 -5.97 12.45
C GLY A 92 12.54 -5.33 12.37
N ASN A 93 12.29 -4.20 13.05
CA ASN A 93 11.01 -3.50 12.97
C ASN A 93 10.87 -2.73 11.65
N ALA A 94 9.64 -2.64 11.14
CA ALA A 94 9.37 -2.00 9.86
C ALA A 94 9.47 -0.46 9.95
N LEU A 95 10.41 0.12 9.22
CA LEU A 95 10.49 1.58 9.04
C LEU A 95 9.49 2.07 8.00
N ASP A 96 9.33 1.35 6.90
CA ASP A 96 8.34 1.61 5.85
C ASP A 96 8.18 0.39 4.95
N ASP A 97 6.99 0.21 4.39
CA ASP A 97 6.77 -0.69 3.25
C ASP A 97 6.74 0.11 1.96
N VAL A 98 7.47 -0.37 0.95
CA VAL A 98 7.77 0.40 -0.24
C VAL A 98 7.65 -0.43 -1.51
N ILE A 99 7.52 0.26 -2.64
CA ILE A 99 7.62 -0.37 -3.96
C ILE A 99 8.88 0.14 -4.65
N PHE A 100 9.64 -0.79 -5.21
CA PHE A 100 10.73 -0.51 -6.15
C PHE A 100 10.27 -0.79 -7.57
N TRP A 101 10.56 0.15 -8.48
CA TRP A 101 10.48 -0.07 -9.93
C TRP A 101 11.89 -0.17 -10.47
N LYS A 102 12.29 -1.35 -10.92
CA LYS A 102 13.64 -1.63 -11.43
C LYS A 102 13.61 -1.55 -12.95
N PHE A 103 14.11 -0.43 -13.52
CA PHE A 103 14.30 -0.26 -14.95
C PHE A 103 15.72 -0.67 -15.35
N GLU A 104 16.05 -0.65 -16.62
CA GLU A 104 17.41 -0.96 -17.11
C GLU A 104 18.47 0.08 -16.73
N ASP A 105 18.06 1.34 -16.57
CA ASP A 105 18.94 2.49 -16.36
C ASP A 105 18.87 3.09 -14.96
N LYS A 106 17.87 2.75 -14.16
CA LYS A 106 17.63 3.32 -12.82
C LYS A 106 16.65 2.48 -11.99
N ILE A 107 16.58 2.82 -10.72
CA ILE A 107 15.59 2.31 -9.78
C ILE A 107 14.75 3.47 -9.29
N ILE A 108 13.44 3.32 -9.27
CA ILE A 108 12.52 4.25 -8.59
C ILE A 108 12.05 3.60 -7.30
N LEU A 109 12.30 4.28 -6.19
CA LEU A 109 11.81 3.90 -4.87
C LEU A 109 10.61 4.78 -4.51
N ILE A 110 9.50 4.15 -4.11
CA ILE A 110 8.25 4.81 -3.78
C ILE A 110 7.89 4.51 -2.31
N PRO A 111 8.34 5.35 -1.35
CA PRO A 111 7.97 5.27 0.06
C PRO A 111 6.59 5.88 0.32
N ASN A 112 5.95 5.46 1.42
CA ASN A 112 4.73 6.06 1.91
C ASN A 112 4.91 7.55 2.26
N ALA A 113 3.89 8.37 2.02
CA ALA A 113 3.94 9.81 2.23
C ALA A 113 4.35 10.20 3.67
N SER A 114 3.81 9.51 4.68
CA SER A 114 4.13 9.75 6.09
C SER A 114 5.58 9.44 6.44
N ASN A 115 6.21 8.53 5.69
CA ASN A 115 7.55 8.02 5.96
C ASN A 115 8.61 8.57 5.00
N ALA A 116 8.22 9.30 3.94
CA ALA A 116 9.14 9.76 2.90
C ALA A 116 10.33 10.54 3.45
N SER A 117 10.13 11.41 4.45
CA SER A 117 11.22 12.15 5.10
C SER A 117 12.12 11.22 5.92
N LYS A 118 11.55 10.27 6.66
CA LYS A 118 12.28 9.26 7.44
C LYS A 118 13.13 8.38 6.52
N ILE A 119 12.57 7.88 5.43
CA ILE A 119 13.31 7.04 4.47
C ILE A 119 14.44 7.82 3.80
N LYS A 120 14.22 9.08 3.42
CA LYS A 120 15.30 9.94 2.89
C LYS A 120 16.45 10.12 3.90
N SER A 121 16.14 10.36 5.18
CA SER A 121 17.16 10.44 6.23
C SER A 121 17.87 9.10 6.42
N HIS A 122 17.14 7.99 6.45
CA HIS A 122 17.70 6.65 6.58
C HIS A 122 18.65 6.30 5.42
N LEU A 123 18.28 6.64 4.18
CA LEU A 123 19.17 6.46 3.02
C LEU A 123 20.44 7.31 3.15
N ALA A 124 20.31 8.59 3.54
CA ALA A 124 21.47 9.49 3.72
C ALA A 124 22.41 8.99 4.84
N ASP A 125 21.89 8.52 5.97
CA ASP A 125 22.67 7.96 7.08
C ASP A 125 23.50 6.74 6.64
N HIS A 126 22.97 5.96 5.66
CA HIS A 126 23.65 4.80 5.08
C HIS A 126 24.39 5.14 3.76
N LYS A 127 24.56 6.44 3.45
CA LYS A 127 25.30 6.92 2.28
C LYS A 127 24.78 6.37 0.95
N VAL A 128 23.47 6.24 0.84
CA VAL A 128 22.77 5.92 -0.41
C VAL A 128 22.39 7.24 -1.06
N ASP A 129 22.91 7.50 -2.25
CA ASP A 129 22.60 8.69 -3.04
C ASP A 129 21.27 8.50 -3.79
N PHE A 130 20.46 9.55 -3.85
CA PHE A 130 19.18 9.56 -4.57
C PHE A 130 18.85 10.96 -5.09
N ILE A 131 17.96 11.00 -6.10
CA ILE A 131 17.35 12.24 -6.59
C ILE A 131 15.87 12.23 -6.22
N ASP A 132 15.41 13.21 -5.45
CA ASP A 132 13.99 13.33 -5.07
C ASP A 132 13.19 13.95 -6.23
N LYS A 133 12.32 13.14 -6.85
CA LYS A 133 11.42 13.53 -7.94
C LYS A 133 9.98 13.82 -7.46
N SER A 134 9.74 13.83 -6.15
CA SER A 134 8.38 13.91 -5.59
C SER A 134 7.64 15.20 -5.94
N LEU A 135 8.36 16.32 -6.10
CA LEU A 135 7.74 17.60 -6.46
C LEU A 135 7.70 17.84 -7.99
N ASP A 136 8.51 17.12 -8.74
CA ASP A 136 8.65 17.30 -10.20
C ASP A 136 7.70 16.40 -10.99
N THR A 137 7.02 15.48 -10.30
CA THR A 137 6.21 14.44 -10.95
C THR A 137 4.87 14.25 -10.24
N VAL A 138 3.90 13.69 -10.96
CA VAL A 138 2.68 13.10 -10.43
C VAL A 138 2.78 11.58 -10.40
N LEU A 139 2.03 10.94 -9.49
CA LEU A 139 1.87 9.49 -9.44
C LEU A 139 0.38 9.16 -9.43
N ILE A 140 -0.09 8.44 -10.46
CA ILE A 140 -1.49 8.11 -10.66
C ILE A 140 -1.67 6.60 -10.71
N ALA A 141 -2.52 6.06 -9.86
CA ALA A 141 -2.90 4.65 -9.87
C ALA A 141 -4.23 4.49 -10.63
N ILE A 142 -4.26 3.71 -11.70
CA ILE A 142 -5.44 3.42 -12.52
C ILE A 142 -5.79 1.96 -12.32
N GLN A 143 -6.96 1.68 -11.77
CA GLN A 143 -7.31 0.37 -11.23
C GLN A 143 -8.74 -0.04 -11.63
N GLY A 144 -8.92 -1.30 -11.94
CA GLY A 144 -10.22 -1.91 -12.24
C GLY A 144 -10.15 -2.93 -13.37
N PRO A 145 -11.14 -3.83 -13.49
CA PRO A 145 -11.12 -4.94 -14.46
C PRO A 145 -11.03 -4.48 -15.91
N ASN A 146 -11.53 -3.28 -16.23
CA ASN A 146 -11.50 -2.75 -17.60
C ASN A 146 -10.30 -1.83 -17.87
N THR A 147 -9.46 -1.59 -16.86
CA THR A 147 -8.36 -0.60 -16.95
C THR A 147 -7.46 -0.88 -18.14
N ILE A 148 -6.96 -2.11 -18.25
CA ILE A 148 -5.99 -2.48 -19.29
C ILE A 148 -6.55 -2.26 -20.69
N GLU A 149 -7.79 -2.68 -20.94
CA GLU A 149 -8.46 -2.48 -22.23
C GLU A 149 -8.62 -0.99 -22.57
N LEU A 150 -8.95 -0.16 -21.59
CA LEU A 150 -9.20 1.27 -21.79
C LEU A 150 -7.95 2.08 -22.12
N ILE A 151 -6.76 1.62 -21.71
CA ILE A 151 -5.52 2.41 -21.81
C ILE A 151 -4.48 1.84 -22.78
N ASN A 152 -4.70 0.64 -23.35
CA ASN A 152 -3.74 -0.07 -24.21
C ASN A 152 -3.46 0.62 -25.55
N ASP A 153 -4.25 1.62 -25.94
CA ASP A 153 -4.00 2.45 -27.11
C ASP A 153 -2.98 3.58 -26.85
N ARG A 154 -2.63 3.82 -25.59
CA ARG A 154 -1.62 4.84 -25.20
C ARG A 154 -0.40 4.23 -24.50
N PHE A 155 -0.57 3.14 -23.78
CA PHE A 155 0.47 2.50 -23.01
C PHE A 155 0.67 1.05 -23.42
N GLU A 156 1.90 0.66 -23.68
CA GLU A 156 2.26 -0.75 -23.81
C GLU A 156 2.14 -1.41 -22.41
N ILE A 157 1.28 -2.42 -22.30
CA ILE A 157 0.97 -3.01 -21.01
C ILE A 157 2.00 -4.10 -20.66
N PRO A 158 2.81 -3.90 -19.61
CA PRO A 158 3.75 -4.92 -19.18
C PRO A 158 3.03 -6.08 -18.48
N ASP A 159 3.74 -7.18 -18.27
CA ASP A 159 3.28 -8.27 -17.43
C ASP A 159 2.99 -7.79 -16.00
N LYS A 160 2.20 -8.55 -15.23
CA LYS A 160 1.95 -8.25 -13.82
C LYS A 160 3.26 -8.15 -13.04
N PHE A 161 3.36 -7.16 -12.16
CA PHE A 161 4.57 -6.84 -11.41
C PHE A 161 5.80 -6.52 -12.27
N SER A 162 5.55 -6.01 -13.48
CA SER A 162 6.60 -5.51 -14.37
C SER A 162 6.45 -4.02 -14.60
N THR A 163 7.57 -3.40 -14.96
CA THR A 163 7.63 -1.98 -15.29
C THR A 163 7.82 -1.78 -16.78
N ALA A 164 7.39 -0.64 -17.28
CA ALA A 164 7.69 -0.17 -18.64
C ALA A 164 7.85 1.35 -18.63
N LYS A 165 8.43 1.89 -19.68
CA LYS A 165 8.54 3.33 -19.91
C LYS A 165 8.24 3.68 -21.35
N SER A 166 7.65 4.83 -21.56
CA SER A 166 7.53 5.50 -22.84
C SER A 166 8.08 6.93 -22.67
N ASP A 167 8.17 7.71 -23.74
CA ASP A 167 8.92 8.98 -23.79
C ASP A 167 8.83 9.86 -22.52
N ASN A 168 7.62 10.03 -21.96
CA ASN A 168 7.36 10.92 -20.84
C ASN A 168 6.76 10.21 -19.61
N PHE A 169 6.64 8.88 -19.63
CA PHE A 169 5.98 8.11 -18.60
C PHE A 169 6.83 6.92 -18.16
N MET A 170 6.93 6.73 -16.85
CA MET A 170 7.38 5.48 -16.22
C MET A 170 6.19 4.84 -15.51
N TYR A 171 5.97 3.56 -15.68
CA TYR A 171 4.82 2.90 -15.08
C TYR A 171 5.08 1.45 -14.73
N ALA A 172 4.29 0.93 -13.80
CA ALA A 172 4.33 -0.46 -13.39
C ALA A 172 2.92 -1.05 -13.37
N ARG A 173 2.77 -2.32 -13.74
CA ARG A 173 1.50 -3.05 -13.57
C ARG A 173 1.39 -3.56 -12.15
N THR A 174 1.14 -2.63 -11.27
CA THR A 174 0.97 -2.76 -9.82
C THR A 174 -0.29 -2.03 -9.38
N GLY A 175 -0.64 -2.17 -8.10
CA GLY A 175 -1.78 -1.47 -7.53
C GLY A 175 -2.07 -1.90 -6.10
N TYR A 176 -3.06 -1.23 -5.50
CA TYR A 176 -3.42 -1.38 -4.09
C TYR A 176 -4.92 -1.66 -3.89
N THR A 177 -5.58 -2.25 -4.89
CA THR A 177 -7.03 -2.49 -4.88
C THR A 177 -7.42 -3.96 -4.98
N GLY A 178 -6.48 -4.81 -5.41
CA GLY A 178 -6.75 -6.19 -5.78
C GLY A 178 -7.23 -6.37 -7.22
N GLU A 179 -7.66 -5.28 -7.88
CA GLU A 179 -7.97 -5.28 -9.31
C GLU A 179 -6.71 -5.12 -10.16
N ASP A 180 -6.83 -5.42 -11.43
CA ASP A 180 -5.77 -5.16 -12.41
C ASP A 180 -5.65 -3.67 -12.70
N GLY A 181 -4.45 -3.23 -13.10
CA GLY A 181 -4.21 -1.83 -13.40
C GLY A 181 -2.74 -1.49 -13.47
N ILE A 182 -2.45 -0.21 -13.61
CA ILE A 182 -1.09 0.34 -13.61
C ILE A 182 -0.98 1.54 -12.68
N GLU A 183 0.22 1.77 -12.21
CA GLU A 183 0.61 3.00 -11.54
C GLU A 183 1.57 3.75 -12.47
N ILE A 184 1.28 5.03 -12.74
CA ILE A 184 2.01 5.86 -13.72
C ILE A 184 2.66 7.02 -13.00
N MET A 185 3.96 7.19 -13.17
CA MET A 185 4.73 8.38 -12.84
C MET A 185 4.94 9.22 -14.10
N ALA A 186 4.55 10.48 -14.05
CA ALA A 186 4.68 11.44 -15.17
C ALA A 186 5.26 12.76 -14.66
N SER A 187 5.91 13.53 -15.53
CA SER A 187 6.29 14.91 -15.19
C SER A 187 5.06 15.77 -14.93
N ASN A 188 5.23 16.86 -14.18
CA ASN A 188 4.13 17.81 -13.92
C ASN A 188 3.53 18.37 -15.23
N ASP A 189 4.35 18.56 -16.26
CA ASP A 189 3.90 19.08 -17.57
C ASP A 189 2.97 18.10 -18.30
N GLU A 190 3.12 16.79 -18.05
CA GLU A 190 2.26 15.74 -18.63
C GLU A 190 1.00 15.44 -17.80
N ALA A 191 0.90 15.98 -16.59
CA ALA A 191 -0.19 15.66 -15.66
C ALA A 191 -1.57 15.97 -16.27
N ASP A 192 -1.78 17.16 -16.83
CA ASP A 192 -3.07 17.56 -17.43
C ASP A 192 -3.41 16.72 -18.66
N SER A 193 -2.41 16.37 -19.48
CA SER A 193 -2.57 15.49 -20.65
C SER A 193 -3.02 14.07 -20.21
N LEU A 194 -2.37 13.55 -19.17
CA LEU A 194 -2.72 12.24 -18.60
C LEU A 194 -4.15 12.23 -18.05
N ILE A 195 -4.49 13.20 -17.19
CA ILE A 195 -5.83 13.29 -16.59
C ILE A 195 -6.91 13.49 -17.66
N SER A 196 -6.68 14.34 -18.65
CA SER A 196 -7.60 14.56 -19.77
C SER A 196 -7.84 13.28 -20.56
N PHE A 197 -6.80 12.49 -20.80
CA PHE A 197 -6.90 11.19 -21.45
C PHE A 197 -7.77 10.23 -20.61
N LEU A 198 -7.53 10.10 -19.30
CA LEU A 198 -8.29 9.21 -18.42
C LEU A 198 -9.78 9.58 -18.39
N ILE A 199 -10.09 10.87 -18.25
CA ILE A 199 -11.48 11.36 -18.27
C ILE A 199 -12.16 11.05 -19.62
N LYS A 200 -11.45 11.27 -20.74
CA LYS A 200 -11.96 10.96 -22.09
C LYS A 200 -12.28 9.47 -22.28
N LYS A 201 -11.48 8.60 -21.64
CA LYS A 201 -11.72 7.14 -21.61
C LYS A 201 -12.85 6.73 -20.66
N GLY A 202 -13.47 7.66 -19.95
CA GLY A 202 -14.54 7.39 -18.97
C GLY A 202 -14.04 6.86 -17.63
N ILE A 203 -12.71 6.86 -17.40
CA ILE A 203 -12.12 6.45 -16.12
C ILE A 203 -12.38 7.54 -15.09
N LYS A 204 -12.96 7.17 -13.96
CA LYS A 204 -13.44 8.12 -12.94
C LYS A 204 -12.38 8.40 -11.87
N PRO A 205 -12.28 9.65 -11.37
CA PRO A 205 -11.48 9.93 -10.20
C PRO A 205 -12.10 9.27 -8.96
N CYS A 206 -11.26 8.69 -8.13
CA CYS A 206 -11.63 8.03 -6.88
C CYS A 206 -10.73 8.53 -5.74
N GLY A 207 -11.30 8.69 -4.55
CA GLY A 207 -10.60 9.24 -3.39
C GLY A 207 -10.12 8.18 -2.39
N LEU A 208 -9.39 8.65 -1.37
CA LEU A 208 -8.77 7.79 -0.35
C LEU A 208 -9.79 6.93 0.42
N GLY A 209 -11.06 7.39 0.54
CA GLY A 209 -12.09 6.60 1.19
C GLY A 209 -12.35 5.26 0.49
N SER A 210 -12.48 5.28 -0.84
CA SER A 210 -12.63 4.05 -1.62
C SER A 210 -11.34 3.24 -1.70
N ARG A 211 -10.17 3.90 -1.76
CA ARG A 211 -8.87 3.23 -1.72
C ARG A 211 -8.70 2.39 -0.45
N ASP A 212 -9.13 2.89 0.73
CA ASP A 212 -9.04 2.12 1.98
C ASP A 212 -9.98 0.92 1.99
N THR A 213 -11.21 1.05 1.51
CA THR A 213 -12.13 -0.10 1.46
C THR A 213 -11.66 -1.17 0.47
N LEU A 214 -11.11 -0.76 -0.67
CA LEU A 214 -10.57 -1.65 -1.72
C LEU A 214 -9.34 -2.42 -1.24
N ARG A 215 -8.34 -1.73 -0.65
CA ARG A 215 -7.12 -2.37 -0.15
C ARG A 215 -7.43 -3.40 0.93
N LEU A 216 -8.39 -3.07 1.82
CA LEU A 216 -8.78 -3.96 2.90
C LEU A 216 -9.43 -5.24 2.36
N GLU A 217 -10.34 -5.13 1.39
CA GLU A 217 -10.91 -6.29 0.70
C GLU A 217 -9.85 -7.12 -0.04
N ALA A 218 -8.84 -6.48 -0.60
CA ALA A 218 -7.69 -7.14 -1.22
C ALA A 218 -6.74 -7.78 -0.19
N SER A 219 -7.00 -7.58 1.11
CA SER A 219 -6.15 -8.05 2.21
C SER A 219 -4.75 -7.44 2.20
N LEU A 220 -4.62 -6.18 1.79
CA LEU A 220 -3.36 -5.44 1.75
C LEU A 220 -3.18 -4.62 3.03
N PRO A 221 -2.02 -4.73 3.69
CA PRO A 221 -1.71 -3.95 4.90
C PRO A 221 -1.55 -2.47 4.58
N LEU A 222 -1.65 -1.63 5.60
CA LEU A 222 -1.40 -0.19 5.54
C LEU A 222 -0.40 0.20 6.63
N TYR A 223 0.66 0.91 6.26
CA TYR A 223 1.59 1.47 7.23
C TYR A 223 0.90 2.47 8.19
N GLY A 224 1.28 2.41 9.45
CA GLY A 224 0.60 3.13 10.54
C GLY A 224 -0.53 2.34 11.20
N PHE A 225 -0.90 1.18 10.65
CA PHE A 225 -1.96 0.30 11.17
C PHE A 225 -1.47 -1.14 11.33
N GLU A 226 -1.20 -1.84 10.23
CA GLU A 226 -0.70 -3.22 10.18
C GLU A 226 0.83 -3.30 10.28
N LEU A 227 1.51 -2.26 9.83
CA LEU A 227 2.95 -2.07 9.92
C LEU A 227 3.25 -0.76 10.66
N THR A 228 4.17 -0.80 11.61
CA THR A 228 4.68 0.35 12.37
C THR A 228 6.11 0.06 12.81
N GLU A 229 6.78 1.05 13.41
CA GLU A 229 8.11 0.85 13.99
C GLU A 229 8.14 -0.08 15.23
N ASP A 230 6.97 -0.53 15.71
CA ASP A 230 6.81 -1.51 16.80
C ASP A 230 6.39 -2.90 16.31
N ILE A 231 6.28 -3.10 14.99
CA ILE A 231 5.81 -4.34 14.38
C ILE A 231 6.83 -4.79 13.33
N THR A 232 7.22 -6.06 13.41
CA THR A 232 8.11 -6.66 12.42
C THR A 232 7.33 -7.15 11.19
N PRO A 233 7.97 -7.32 10.02
CA PRO A 233 7.36 -7.98 8.87
C PRO A 233 6.80 -9.38 9.19
N VAL A 234 7.43 -10.11 10.12
CA VAL A 234 6.97 -11.44 10.56
C VAL A 234 5.64 -11.33 11.30
N GLU A 235 5.54 -10.42 12.27
CA GLU A 235 4.31 -10.15 13.02
C GLU A 235 3.18 -9.65 12.14
N ALA A 236 3.50 -8.86 11.10
CA ALA A 236 2.57 -8.37 10.09
C ALA A 236 2.12 -9.45 9.07
N SER A 237 2.57 -10.71 9.24
CA SER A 237 2.29 -11.82 8.29
C SER A 237 2.86 -11.56 6.88
N LEU A 238 3.99 -10.87 6.79
CA LEU A 238 4.71 -10.52 5.57
C LEU A 238 6.06 -11.27 5.46
N SER A 239 6.23 -12.39 6.16
CA SER A 239 7.48 -13.19 6.13
C SER A 239 7.91 -13.61 4.72
N TRP A 240 6.98 -13.65 3.77
CA TRP A 240 7.26 -13.94 2.36
C TRP A 240 8.13 -12.86 1.67
N THR A 241 8.26 -11.67 2.27
CA THR A 241 9.15 -10.61 1.75
C THR A 241 10.60 -10.80 2.17
N ILE A 242 10.85 -11.65 3.17
CA ILE A 242 12.18 -11.80 3.77
C ILE A 242 12.99 -12.80 2.95
N THR A 243 14.08 -12.30 2.35
CA THR A 243 15.02 -13.14 1.61
C THR A 243 16.00 -13.86 2.54
N ASN A 244 16.47 -15.04 2.14
CA ASN A 244 17.58 -15.75 2.75
C ASN A 244 18.89 -15.62 1.93
N GLU A 245 18.82 -14.96 0.78
CA GLU A 245 19.94 -14.88 -0.18
C GLU A 245 21.00 -13.85 0.25
N GLN A 246 20.62 -12.88 1.08
CA GLN A 246 21.51 -11.84 1.57
C GLN A 246 21.17 -11.44 3.00
N ASP A 247 22.15 -10.88 3.71
CA ASP A 247 21.93 -10.24 4.99
C ASP A 247 21.53 -8.77 4.78
N PHE A 248 20.64 -8.31 5.61
CA PHE A 248 20.14 -6.93 5.63
C PHE A 248 19.95 -6.46 7.07
N LEU A 249 19.74 -5.19 7.26
CA LEU A 249 19.59 -4.58 8.58
C LEU A 249 18.42 -5.21 9.35
N GLY A 250 18.71 -5.88 10.48
CA GLY A 250 17.73 -6.59 11.32
C GLY A 250 17.42 -8.04 10.86
N SER A 251 18.11 -8.57 9.85
CA SER A 251 17.85 -9.92 9.31
C SER A 251 17.96 -11.03 10.35
N ASP A 252 18.95 -10.97 11.25
CA ASP A 252 19.15 -12.01 12.28
C ASP A 252 17.97 -12.09 13.24
N THR A 253 17.44 -10.93 13.67
CA THR A 253 16.25 -10.85 14.53
C THR A 253 15.04 -11.48 13.84
N LEU A 254 14.82 -11.18 12.56
CA LEU A 254 13.69 -11.70 11.81
C LEU A 254 13.82 -13.21 11.54
N LYS A 255 15.02 -13.69 11.21
CA LYS A 255 15.31 -15.13 11.05
C LYS A 255 15.06 -15.88 12.36
N ALA A 256 15.54 -15.34 13.49
CA ALA A 256 15.29 -15.91 14.82
C ALA A 256 13.79 -15.94 15.16
N GLN A 257 13.06 -14.86 14.89
CA GLN A 257 11.62 -14.75 15.13
C GLN A 257 10.81 -15.78 14.33
N ILE A 258 11.18 -16.02 13.07
CA ILE A 258 10.57 -17.06 12.23
C ILE A 258 10.80 -18.45 12.82
N GLN A 259 12.01 -18.73 13.34
CA GLN A 259 12.36 -20.04 13.91
C GLN A 259 11.66 -20.30 15.25
N ASP A 260 11.62 -19.30 16.12
CA ASP A 260 11.00 -19.40 17.45
C ASP A 260 9.46 -19.51 17.37
N GLY A 261 8.84 -18.80 16.44
CA GLY A 261 7.40 -18.81 16.23
C GLY A 261 6.58 -18.19 17.38
N ASN A 262 7.23 -17.65 18.40
CA ASN A 262 6.59 -16.99 19.56
C ASN A 262 6.62 -15.48 19.40
N HIS A 263 5.68 -14.95 18.64
CA HIS A 263 5.60 -13.54 18.32
C HIS A 263 4.13 -13.11 18.12
N LYS A 264 3.87 -11.82 18.12
CA LYS A 264 2.56 -11.30 17.70
C LYS A 264 2.24 -11.79 16.29
N ILE A 265 0.97 -11.89 15.97
CA ILE A 265 0.56 -12.33 14.63
C ILE A 265 -0.65 -11.56 14.13
N LEU A 266 -0.51 -11.00 12.96
CA LEU A 266 -1.61 -10.35 12.26
C LEU A 266 -2.52 -11.40 11.61
N LYS A 267 -3.83 -11.30 11.89
CA LYS A 267 -4.85 -12.14 11.27
C LYS A 267 -5.94 -11.29 10.63
N LYS A 268 -6.59 -11.85 9.63
CA LYS A 268 -7.79 -11.29 9.03
C LYS A 268 -9.01 -11.82 9.75
N PHE A 269 -10.06 -11.00 9.85
CA PHE A 269 -11.33 -11.43 10.43
C PHE A 269 -12.53 -10.96 9.62
N THR A 270 -13.67 -11.66 9.82
CA THR A 270 -14.98 -11.23 9.34
C THR A 270 -15.99 -11.26 10.49
N ILE A 271 -16.93 -10.31 10.47
CA ILE A 271 -18.11 -10.30 11.36
C ILE A 271 -19.36 -10.36 10.49
N LYS A 272 -20.28 -11.32 10.75
CA LYS A 272 -21.53 -11.52 10.01
C LYS A 272 -22.58 -10.42 10.26
N SER A 273 -22.15 -9.18 10.43
CA SER A 273 -23.05 -8.05 10.65
C SER A 273 -22.43 -6.77 10.05
N ARG A 274 -23.21 -5.71 10.02
CA ARG A 274 -22.72 -4.35 9.64
C ARG A 274 -22.03 -3.62 10.79
N LYS A 275 -21.93 -4.23 11.98
CA LYS A 275 -21.18 -3.66 13.10
C LYS A 275 -19.69 -3.76 12.80
N ILE A 276 -19.01 -2.64 12.74
CA ILE A 276 -17.59 -2.56 12.38
C ILE A 276 -16.75 -2.55 13.65
N ALA A 277 -15.86 -3.51 13.78
CA ALA A 277 -14.77 -3.45 14.76
C ALA A 277 -13.72 -2.47 14.24
N ARG A 278 -13.68 -1.27 14.82
CA ARG A 278 -12.76 -0.20 14.43
C ARG A 278 -11.37 -0.44 15.01
N THR A 279 -10.37 0.28 14.51
CA THR A 279 -9.02 0.33 15.07
C THR A 279 -9.06 0.50 16.58
N LYS A 280 -8.22 -0.24 17.30
CA LYS A 280 -8.14 -0.33 18.78
C LYS A 280 -9.29 -1.12 19.45
N THR A 281 -10.26 -1.67 18.70
CA THR A 281 -11.21 -2.63 19.28
C THR A 281 -10.46 -3.86 19.78
N ILE A 282 -10.79 -4.33 20.98
CA ILE A 282 -10.22 -5.55 21.53
C ILE A 282 -11.02 -6.75 21.03
N GLY A 283 -10.31 -7.80 20.63
CA GLY A 283 -10.85 -9.11 20.30
C GLY A 283 -10.14 -10.20 21.08
N MET A 284 -10.91 -11.21 21.54
CA MET A 284 -10.38 -12.37 22.25
C MET A 284 -10.60 -13.63 21.43
N SER A 285 -9.56 -14.45 21.27
CA SER A 285 -9.66 -15.80 20.71
C SER A 285 -9.22 -16.80 21.79
N GLY A 286 -10.18 -17.39 22.51
CA GLY A 286 -9.88 -18.04 23.78
C GLY A 286 -9.27 -17.03 24.76
N ASP A 287 -8.13 -17.38 25.32
CA ASP A 287 -7.38 -16.51 26.25
C ASP A 287 -6.41 -15.54 25.55
N ILE A 288 -6.28 -15.61 24.22
CA ILE A 288 -5.35 -14.78 23.46
C ILE A 288 -6.03 -13.47 23.07
N LYS A 289 -5.46 -12.38 23.56
CA LYS A 289 -5.90 -11.02 23.25
C LYS A 289 -5.34 -10.55 21.91
N GLY A 290 -6.17 -9.84 21.16
CA GLY A 290 -5.79 -9.12 19.95
C GLY A 290 -6.36 -7.72 19.92
N VAL A 291 -5.71 -6.87 19.15
CA VAL A 291 -6.12 -5.47 18.91
C VAL A 291 -6.39 -5.28 17.42
N VAL A 292 -7.58 -4.81 17.08
CA VAL A 292 -7.92 -4.49 15.69
C VAL A 292 -7.03 -3.34 15.20
N THR A 293 -6.32 -3.57 14.11
CA THR A 293 -5.50 -2.57 13.43
C THR A 293 -6.31 -1.81 12.39
N SER A 294 -7.04 -2.52 11.53
CA SER A 294 -7.96 -1.95 10.55
C SER A 294 -9.30 -2.68 10.57
N GLY A 295 -10.38 -1.94 10.38
CA GLY A 295 -11.71 -2.55 10.24
C GLY A 295 -12.68 -1.66 9.49
N ASN A 296 -13.34 -2.23 8.49
CA ASN A 296 -14.33 -1.54 7.68
C ASN A 296 -15.43 -2.49 7.19
N PHE A 297 -16.46 -1.94 6.57
CA PHE A 297 -17.50 -2.72 5.90
C PHE A 297 -17.05 -3.03 4.47
N SER A 298 -17.16 -4.30 4.07
CA SER A 298 -16.95 -4.74 2.70
C SER A 298 -18.28 -4.73 1.94
N PRO A 299 -18.42 -3.90 0.90
CA PRO A 299 -19.62 -3.90 0.07
C PRO A 299 -19.81 -5.23 -0.67
N ILE A 300 -18.73 -5.84 -1.17
CA ILE A 300 -18.79 -7.10 -1.93
C ILE A 300 -19.21 -8.26 -1.04
N LEU A 301 -18.63 -8.38 0.14
CA LEU A 301 -18.94 -9.48 1.07
C LEU A 301 -20.20 -9.23 1.90
N ASN A 302 -20.71 -7.98 1.90
CA ASN A 302 -21.79 -7.52 2.78
C ASN A 302 -21.56 -7.89 4.26
N LYS A 303 -20.31 -7.71 4.72
CA LYS A 303 -19.84 -8.06 6.07
C LYS A 303 -18.85 -7.00 6.56
N SER A 304 -18.66 -6.92 7.86
CA SER A 304 -17.50 -6.26 8.43
C SER A 304 -16.27 -7.15 8.29
N ILE A 305 -15.17 -6.56 7.84
CA ILE A 305 -13.88 -7.22 7.67
C ILE A 305 -12.78 -6.36 8.32
N GLY A 306 -11.66 -6.98 8.63
CA GLY A 306 -10.52 -6.24 9.17
C GLY A 306 -9.30 -7.10 9.45
N PHE A 307 -8.29 -6.42 9.98
CA PHE A 307 -7.09 -7.03 10.52
C PHE A 307 -7.08 -6.88 12.05
N ILE A 308 -6.54 -7.88 12.73
CA ILE A 308 -6.33 -7.92 14.16
C ILE A 308 -4.95 -8.48 14.46
N LEU A 309 -4.17 -7.76 15.28
CA LEU A 309 -2.86 -8.18 15.74
C LEU A 309 -3.03 -8.85 17.10
N PHE A 310 -2.83 -10.16 17.15
CA PHE A 310 -2.84 -10.95 18.38
C PHE A 310 -1.47 -10.92 19.05
N GLU A 311 -1.46 -10.97 20.39
CA GLU A 311 -0.26 -11.05 21.21
C GLU A 311 0.54 -12.34 20.98
N ASN A 312 -0.16 -13.42 20.54
CA ASN A 312 0.41 -14.70 20.15
C ASN A 312 -0.53 -15.44 19.20
N LYS A 313 -0.16 -16.61 18.71
CA LYS A 313 -0.97 -17.42 17.80
C LYS A 313 -2.31 -17.79 18.47
N PRO A 314 -3.46 -17.37 17.90
CA PRO A 314 -4.77 -17.70 18.45
C PRO A 314 -5.05 -19.21 18.38
N SER A 315 -5.70 -19.74 19.41
CA SER A 315 -6.03 -21.15 19.54
C SER A 315 -7.33 -21.56 18.84
N LEU A 316 -8.19 -20.57 18.58
CA LEU A 316 -9.51 -20.75 17.96
C LEU A 316 -9.64 -19.86 16.73
N ASP A 317 -10.45 -20.28 15.76
CA ASP A 317 -10.84 -19.42 14.64
C ASP A 317 -11.98 -18.45 14.98
N LEU A 318 -12.54 -18.55 16.17
CA LEU A 318 -13.58 -17.65 16.71
C LEU A 318 -12.93 -16.49 17.47
N ILE A 319 -13.46 -15.28 17.27
CA ILE A 319 -13.06 -14.08 18.00
C ILE A 319 -14.31 -13.45 18.63
N GLU A 320 -14.23 -13.08 19.89
CA GLU A 320 -15.21 -12.22 20.54
C GLU A 320 -14.70 -10.79 20.59
N PHE A 321 -15.40 -9.86 19.93
CA PHE A 321 -15.09 -8.43 19.92
C PHE A 321 -15.96 -7.67 20.90
N ASP A 322 -15.35 -6.83 21.74
CA ASP A 322 -16.10 -5.82 22.49
C ASP A 322 -16.32 -4.58 21.62
N ILE A 323 -17.52 -4.47 21.05
CA ILE A 323 -17.92 -3.31 20.27
C ILE A 323 -18.93 -2.47 21.07
N ARG A 324 -18.43 -1.43 21.74
CA ARG A 324 -19.24 -0.52 22.56
C ARG A 324 -20.03 -1.25 23.66
N GLY A 325 -19.40 -2.17 24.37
CA GLY A 325 -19.99 -2.93 25.45
C GLY A 325 -20.89 -4.11 24.99
N ASN A 326 -20.89 -4.42 23.69
CA ASN A 326 -21.57 -5.60 23.15
C ASN A 326 -20.53 -6.61 22.67
N LEU A 327 -20.61 -7.84 23.14
CA LEU A 327 -19.81 -8.93 22.60
C LEU A 327 -20.37 -9.38 21.27
N ILE A 328 -19.55 -9.34 20.25
CA ILE A 328 -19.88 -9.68 18.87
C ILE A 328 -18.91 -10.74 18.36
N GLU A 329 -19.45 -11.84 17.89
CA GLU A 329 -18.66 -12.91 17.31
C GLU A 329 -18.17 -12.58 15.91
N GLY A 330 -16.91 -12.93 15.64
CA GLY A 330 -16.29 -12.92 14.33
C GLY A 330 -15.44 -14.16 14.11
N ASN A 331 -14.98 -14.36 12.88
CA ASN A 331 -14.17 -15.51 12.52
C ASN A 331 -12.84 -15.07 11.89
N ILE A 332 -11.77 -15.77 12.23
CA ILE A 332 -10.48 -15.64 11.55
C ILE A 332 -10.62 -16.13 10.10
N VAL A 333 -9.98 -15.42 9.19
CA VAL A 333 -9.92 -15.75 7.77
C VAL A 333 -8.46 -15.93 7.38
N ASN A 334 -8.08 -17.13 6.99
CA ASN A 334 -6.70 -17.46 6.61
C ASN A 334 -6.39 -17.15 5.13
N LYS A 335 -7.41 -17.07 4.26
CA LYS A 335 -7.28 -16.71 2.85
C LYS A 335 -7.47 -15.20 2.64
N ARG A 336 -7.23 -14.71 1.43
CA ARG A 336 -7.64 -13.33 1.06
C ARG A 336 -9.16 -13.20 1.20
N PHE A 337 -9.65 -12.00 1.48
CA PHE A 337 -11.10 -11.75 1.59
C PHE A 337 -11.78 -11.93 0.23
N LEU A 338 -11.15 -11.44 -0.84
CA LEU A 338 -11.54 -11.67 -2.21
C LEU A 338 -10.44 -12.48 -2.91
N SER A 339 -10.83 -13.47 -3.70
CA SER A 339 -9.94 -14.37 -4.46
C SER A 339 -9.86 -13.92 -5.92
#